data_546c406cadf776e66171f81f80aba3cc
#
_entry.id   546c406cadf776e66171f81f80aba3cc
#
_cell.length_a   1.000
_cell.length_b   1.000
_cell.length_c   1.000
_cell.angle_alpha   90.00
_cell.angle_beta   90.00
_cell.angle_gamma   90.00
#
_symmetry.space_group_name_H-M   'P 1'
#
loop_
_entity.id
_entity.type
_entity.pdbx_description
1 polymer ?
#
loop_
_entity_poly.entity_id
_entity_poly.type
_entity_poly.pdbx_seq_one_letter_code
_entity_poly.pdbx_strand_id
1 'polypeptide(L)'
;SLEGVAPTRKPCVPIIAVPTTAGTAAEVTINYVITDVERKRKFVCVDPHDMPIIAVVDPEMMSSMPKGLTASTGMDALTHAIEGYTTKAAWEMTDMFHLKAIEIISKSLRGAVANTPEGREGMALGQYGIFQCRSWNCPLHGTYIRCGL
;
A
#
# COMPACT_ATOMS: atom_id res chain seq x y z
N SER A 1 19.57 9.66 -11.45
CA SER A 1 18.38 10.07 -10.71
C SER A 1 17.56 8.85 -10.37
N LEU A 2 17.09 8.73 -9.12
CA LEU A 2 16.17 7.66 -8.69
C LEU A 2 14.70 8.03 -8.94
N GLU A 3 14.45 9.26 -9.40
CA GLU A 3 13.09 9.76 -9.62
C GLU A 3 12.44 9.10 -10.84
N GLY A 4 11.18 8.70 -10.70
CA GLY A 4 10.41 8.01 -11.72
C GLY A 4 10.66 6.50 -11.75
N VAL A 5 10.46 5.88 -12.89
CA VAL A 5 10.77 4.46 -13.08
C VAL A 5 12.27 4.34 -13.27
N ALA A 6 12.97 3.93 -12.23
CA ALA A 6 14.41 3.77 -12.25
C ALA A 6 14.75 2.39 -12.84
N PRO A 7 15.47 2.31 -13.95
CA PRO A 7 15.93 1.04 -14.50
C PRO A 7 17.17 0.58 -13.74
N THR A 8 17.07 0.33 -12.44
CA THR A 8 18.17 -0.32 -11.75
C THR A 8 18.18 -1.78 -12.20
N ARG A 9 19.35 -2.26 -12.63
CA ARG A 9 19.54 -3.65 -13.02
C ARG A 9 20.14 -4.48 -11.88
N LYS A 10 20.25 -3.86 -10.70
CA LYS A 10 20.88 -4.50 -9.55
C LYS A 10 19.82 -4.61 -8.45
N PRO A 11 19.53 -5.81 -7.96
CA PRO A 11 18.67 -5.96 -6.79
C PRO A 11 19.33 -5.27 -5.58
N CYS A 12 18.49 -4.71 -4.72
CA CYS A 12 18.95 -4.21 -3.42
C CYS A 12 19.38 -5.38 -2.52
N VAL A 13 19.91 -5.07 -1.35
CA VAL A 13 20.11 -6.08 -0.30
C VAL A 13 18.75 -6.70 0.07
N PRO A 14 18.71 -8.00 0.46
CA PRO A 14 17.47 -8.61 0.89
C PRO A 14 16.83 -7.84 2.05
N ILE A 15 15.56 -7.48 1.89
CA ILE A 15 14.77 -6.72 2.88
C ILE A 15 13.71 -7.63 3.47
N ILE A 16 13.60 -7.63 4.80
CA ILE A 16 12.46 -8.19 5.54
C ILE A 16 11.70 -7.00 6.13
N ALA A 17 10.45 -6.82 5.76
CA ALA A 17 9.63 -5.71 6.22
C ALA A 17 8.62 -6.17 7.28
N VAL A 18 8.52 -5.39 8.36
CA VAL A 18 7.54 -5.59 9.44
C VAL A 18 6.75 -4.30 9.56
N PRO A 19 5.55 -4.19 8.96
CA PRO A 19 4.77 -2.96 9.03
C PRO A 19 4.23 -2.71 10.44
N THR A 20 4.27 -1.45 10.83
CA THR A 20 3.72 -0.96 12.12
C THR A 20 2.49 -0.07 11.90
N THR A 21 2.03 0.05 10.66
CA THR A 21 0.84 0.81 10.28
C THR A 21 -0.03 -0.01 9.33
N ALA A 22 -1.34 0.21 9.38
CA ALA A 22 -2.28 -0.38 8.43
C ALA A 22 -2.85 0.73 7.52
N GLY A 23 -2.41 0.77 6.27
CA GLY A 23 -2.86 1.78 5.32
C GLY A 23 -2.08 1.76 4.00
N THR A 24 -0.80 2.09 4.04
CA THR A 24 0.03 2.28 2.83
C THR A 24 0.53 0.98 2.19
N ALA A 25 0.55 -0.14 2.94
CA ALA A 25 1.12 -1.44 2.54
C ALA A 25 2.47 -1.31 1.80
N ALA A 26 3.35 -0.46 2.33
CA ALA A 26 4.66 -0.18 1.73
C ALA A 26 5.53 -1.44 1.60
N GLU A 27 5.29 -2.44 2.45
CA GLU A 27 5.99 -3.72 2.47
C GLU A 27 5.72 -4.63 1.27
N VAL A 28 4.72 -4.31 0.46
CA VAL A 28 4.33 -5.08 -0.75
C VAL A 28 4.21 -4.20 -2.00
N THR A 29 4.74 -2.98 -1.96
CA THR A 29 4.70 -2.06 -3.10
C THR A 29 6.07 -1.85 -3.72
N ILE A 30 6.09 -1.60 -5.04
CA ILE A 30 7.29 -1.20 -5.79
C ILE A 30 7.53 0.30 -5.77
N ASN A 31 6.60 1.05 -5.18
CA ASN A 31 6.64 2.51 -5.16
C ASN A 31 7.12 3.01 -3.80
N TYR A 32 8.04 3.95 -3.79
CA TYR A 32 8.45 4.65 -2.59
C TYR A 32 8.64 6.14 -2.86
N VAL A 33 8.46 6.93 -1.81
CA VAL A 33 8.50 8.40 -1.91
C VAL A 33 9.66 8.94 -1.09
N ILE A 34 10.53 9.67 -1.76
CA ILE A 34 11.68 10.33 -1.13
C ILE A 34 11.38 11.82 -0.99
N THR A 35 11.75 12.36 0.18
CA THR A 35 11.70 13.81 0.43
C THR A 35 13.08 14.40 0.16
N ASP A 36 13.17 15.23 -0.88
CA ASP A 36 14.34 16.07 -1.14
C ASP A 36 14.23 17.31 -0.25
N VAL A 37 15.00 17.29 0.83
CA VAL A 37 14.96 18.36 1.86
C VAL A 37 15.52 19.68 1.30
N GLU A 38 16.55 19.61 0.45
CA GLU A 38 17.19 20.79 -0.13
C GLU A 38 16.25 21.51 -1.08
N ARG A 39 15.56 20.75 -1.95
CA ARG A 39 14.61 21.28 -2.91
C ARG A 39 13.18 21.40 -2.39
N LYS A 40 12.94 20.99 -1.13
CA LYS A 40 11.62 21.01 -0.46
C LYS A 40 10.52 20.36 -1.31
N ARG A 41 10.84 19.24 -1.97
CA ARG A 41 9.87 18.50 -2.78
C ARG A 41 9.91 16.99 -2.47
N LYS A 42 8.76 16.35 -2.72
CA LYS A 42 8.69 14.89 -2.73
C LYS A 42 8.74 14.39 -4.17
N PHE A 43 9.38 13.25 -4.38
CA PHE A 43 9.37 12.56 -5.66
C PHE A 43 9.18 11.07 -5.47
N VAL A 44 8.58 10.44 -6.48
CA VAL A 44 8.26 9.02 -6.47
C VAL A 44 9.34 8.25 -7.20
N CYS A 45 9.76 7.15 -6.60
CA CYS A 45 10.62 6.15 -7.18
C CYS A 45 9.81 4.87 -7.38
N VAL A 46 10.04 4.18 -8.48
CA VAL A 46 9.35 2.93 -8.81
C VAL A 46 10.40 1.93 -9.25
N ASP A 47 10.67 0.93 -8.39
CA ASP A 47 11.64 -0.12 -8.74
C ASP A 47 11.23 -1.46 -8.09
N PRO A 48 10.93 -2.50 -8.88
CA PRO A 48 10.60 -3.81 -8.36
C PRO A 48 11.77 -4.49 -7.64
N HIS A 49 13.02 -4.06 -7.86
CA HIS A 49 14.18 -4.62 -7.20
C HIS A 49 14.32 -4.17 -5.73
N ASP A 50 13.59 -3.13 -5.33
CA ASP A 50 13.60 -2.61 -3.96
C ASP A 50 12.45 -3.18 -3.12
N MET A 51 11.63 -4.05 -3.68
CA MET A 51 10.54 -4.68 -2.94
C MET A 51 11.07 -5.67 -1.91
N PRO A 52 10.56 -5.66 -0.67
CA PRO A 52 10.91 -6.66 0.33
C PRO A 52 10.67 -8.09 -0.15
N ILE A 53 11.59 -8.99 0.17
CA ILE A 53 11.46 -10.42 -0.16
C ILE A 53 10.53 -11.16 0.81
N ILE A 54 10.35 -10.60 2.02
CA ILE A 54 9.44 -11.12 3.05
C ILE A 54 8.73 -9.94 3.69
N ALA A 55 7.41 -10.03 3.82
CA ALA A 55 6.60 -9.14 4.64
C ALA A 55 6.02 -9.94 5.83
N VAL A 56 6.36 -9.54 7.05
CA VAL A 56 5.82 -10.14 8.28
C VAL A 56 4.74 -9.23 8.81
N VAL A 57 3.49 -9.64 8.69
CA VAL A 57 2.33 -8.84 9.08
C VAL A 57 1.77 -9.34 10.38
N ASP A 58 2.04 -8.60 11.43
CA ASP A 58 1.53 -8.85 12.77
C ASP A 58 0.64 -7.67 13.20
N PRO A 59 -0.68 -7.87 13.39
CA PRO A 59 -1.58 -6.82 13.86
C PRO A 59 -1.20 -6.22 15.22
N GLU A 60 -0.47 -6.94 16.05
CA GLU A 60 0.02 -6.44 17.33
C GLU A 60 1.04 -5.31 17.17
N MET A 61 1.85 -5.33 16.10
CA MET A 61 2.80 -4.26 15.78
C MET A 61 2.11 -2.92 15.49
N MET A 62 0.80 -2.94 15.23
CA MET A 62 -0.02 -1.75 14.98
C MET A 62 -0.73 -1.25 16.25
N SER A 63 -0.60 -1.96 17.38
CA SER A 63 -1.33 -1.66 18.63
C SER A 63 -0.94 -0.34 19.28
N SER A 64 0.28 0.15 19.02
CA SER A 64 0.79 1.42 19.55
C SER A 64 0.41 2.64 18.70
N MET A 65 -0.28 2.47 17.57
CA MET A 65 -0.68 3.59 16.72
C MET A 65 -1.64 4.54 17.44
N PRO A 66 -1.39 5.87 17.38
CA PRO A 66 -2.36 6.86 17.84
C PRO A 66 -3.68 6.77 17.06
N LYS A 67 -4.83 6.95 17.72
CA LYS A 67 -6.15 6.87 17.11
C LYS A 67 -6.32 7.73 15.85
N GLY A 68 -5.78 8.97 15.87
CA GLY A 68 -5.82 9.86 14.72
C GLY A 68 -5.04 9.33 13.53
N LEU A 69 -3.87 8.73 13.77
CA LEU A 69 -3.07 8.11 12.72
C LEU A 69 -3.77 6.86 12.17
N THR A 70 -4.30 6.01 13.03
CA THR A 70 -5.07 4.82 12.63
C THR A 70 -6.25 5.21 11.74
N ALA A 71 -6.99 6.25 12.10
CA ALA A 71 -8.11 6.73 11.30
C ALA A 71 -7.65 7.27 9.94
N SER A 72 -6.60 8.10 9.90
CA SER A 72 -6.13 8.70 8.65
C SER A 72 -5.53 7.67 7.69
N THR A 73 -4.69 6.77 8.19
CA THR A 73 -4.10 5.70 7.35
C THR A 73 -5.15 4.68 6.89
N GLY A 74 -6.15 4.39 7.73
CA GLY A 74 -7.24 3.50 7.35
C GLY A 74 -8.17 4.12 6.31
N MET A 75 -8.42 5.43 6.37
CA MET A 75 -9.13 6.15 5.32
C MET A 75 -8.33 6.24 4.02
N ASP A 76 -7.01 6.39 4.11
CA ASP A 76 -6.10 6.32 2.96
C ASP A 76 -6.22 4.95 2.27
N ALA A 77 -6.18 3.86 3.04
CA ALA A 77 -6.42 2.52 2.52
C ALA A 77 -7.77 2.38 1.80
N LEU A 78 -8.85 2.89 2.41
CA LEU A 78 -10.17 2.85 1.79
C LEU A 78 -10.22 3.65 0.48
N THR A 79 -9.62 4.82 0.47
CA THR A 79 -9.51 5.66 -0.73
C THR A 79 -8.80 4.91 -1.85
N HIS A 80 -7.68 4.29 -1.56
CA HIS A 80 -6.94 3.49 -2.53
C HIS A 80 -7.73 2.30 -3.07
N ALA A 81 -8.53 1.63 -2.23
CA ALA A 81 -9.41 0.56 -2.69
C ALA A 81 -10.48 1.06 -3.66
N ILE A 82 -11.09 2.20 -3.36
CA ILE A 82 -12.10 2.83 -4.24
C ILE A 82 -11.46 3.30 -5.55
N GLU A 83 -10.31 3.96 -5.49
CA GLU A 83 -9.58 4.40 -6.68
C GLU A 83 -9.20 3.25 -7.59
N GLY A 84 -8.69 2.15 -7.01
CA GLY A 84 -8.33 0.96 -7.74
C GLY A 84 -9.54 0.31 -8.42
N TYR A 85 -10.70 0.30 -7.78
CA TYR A 85 -11.95 -0.20 -8.35
C TYR A 85 -12.48 0.68 -9.48
N THR A 86 -12.34 2.01 -9.37
CA THR A 86 -12.88 2.96 -10.33
C THR A 86 -11.93 3.34 -11.47
N THR A 87 -10.69 2.84 -11.45
CA THR A 87 -9.71 3.15 -12.50
C THR A 87 -10.07 2.53 -13.84
N LYS A 88 -9.66 3.18 -14.93
CA LYS A 88 -9.85 2.64 -16.29
C LYS A 88 -9.10 1.34 -16.56
N ALA A 89 -8.11 1.02 -15.73
CA ALA A 89 -7.33 -0.21 -15.81
C ALA A 89 -7.92 -1.36 -14.98
N ALA A 90 -9.05 -1.14 -14.32
CA ALA A 90 -9.76 -2.17 -13.55
C ALA A 90 -10.25 -3.29 -14.46
N TRP A 91 -10.25 -4.51 -13.96
CA TRP A 91 -10.76 -5.71 -14.60
C TRP A 91 -11.25 -6.70 -13.54
N GLU A 92 -11.94 -7.75 -13.92
CA GLU A 92 -12.68 -8.61 -12.99
C GLU A 92 -11.85 -9.14 -11.82
N MET A 93 -10.57 -9.49 -12.04
CA MET A 93 -9.71 -9.99 -10.98
C MET A 93 -9.34 -8.89 -9.98
N THR A 94 -8.99 -7.68 -10.46
CA THR A 94 -8.67 -6.56 -9.59
C THR A 94 -9.89 -6.07 -8.82
N ASP A 95 -11.06 -6.10 -9.45
CA ASP A 95 -12.34 -5.70 -8.86
C ASP A 95 -12.70 -6.56 -7.65
N MET A 96 -12.49 -7.87 -7.74
CA MET A 96 -12.72 -8.80 -6.63
C MET A 96 -11.89 -8.40 -5.39
N PHE A 97 -10.61 -8.09 -5.58
CA PHE A 97 -9.73 -7.71 -4.49
C PHE A 97 -10.10 -6.35 -3.90
N HIS A 98 -10.38 -5.36 -4.75
CA HIS A 98 -10.76 -4.03 -4.29
C HIS A 98 -12.09 -4.03 -3.55
N LEU A 99 -13.11 -4.71 -4.08
CA LEU A 99 -14.41 -4.85 -3.40
C LEU A 99 -14.26 -5.56 -2.06
N LYS A 100 -13.44 -6.62 -1.99
CA LYS A 100 -13.19 -7.31 -0.74
C LYS A 100 -12.42 -6.44 0.26
N ALA A 101 -11.47 -5.65 -0.21
CA ALA A 101 -10.76 -4.69 0.62
C ALA A 101 -11.70 -3.62 1.19
N ILE A 102 -12.56 -3.03 0.36
CA ILE A 102 -13.58 -2.05 0.80
C ILE A 102 -14.49 -2.67 1.88
N GLU A 103 -14.97 -3.90 1.67
CA GLU A 103 -15.80 -4.60 2.64
C GLU A 103 -15.08 -4.78 3.99
N ILE A 104 -13.85 -5.30 3.97
CA ILE A 104 -13.08 -5.57 5.18
C ILE A 104 -12.76 -4.26 5.91
N ILE A 105 -12.23 -3.26 5.21
CA ILE A 105 -11.86 -1.97 5.80
C ILE A 105 -13.07 -1.27 6.41
N SER A 106 -14.21 -1.25 5.70
CA SER A 106 -15.44 -0.60 6.19
C SER A 106 -15.96 -1.20 7.51
N LYS A 107 -15.78 -2.52 7.69
CA LYS A 107 -16.17 -3.23 8.92
C LYS A 107 -15.16 -3.04 10.05
N SER A 108 -13.87 -2.97 9.71
CA SER A 108 -12.77 -3.06 10.69
C SER A 108 -12.24 -1.72 11.16
N LEU A 109 -12.36 -0.65 10.36
CA LEU A 109 -11.73 0.64 10.65
C LEU A 109 -12.13 1.23 12.00
N ARG A 110 -13.43 1.19 12.36
CA ARG A 110 -13.89 1.71 13.65
C ARG A 110 -13.32 0.92 14.82
N GLY A 111 -13.23 -0.41 14.69
CA GLY A 111 -12.62 -1.29 15.69
C GLY A 111 -11.11 -1.03 15.82
N ALA A 112 -10.42 -0.84 14.71
CA ALA A 112 -9.00 -0.49 14.71
C ALA A 112 -8.73 0.86 15.40
N VAL A 113 -9.55 1.88 15.15
CA VAL A 113 -9.47 3.18 15.84
C VAL A 113 -9.75 3.05 17.33
N ALA A 114 -10.64 2.12 17.72
CA ALA A 114 -10.88 1.76 19.12
C ALA A 114 -9.77 0.85 19.69
N ASN A 115 -8.81 0.45 18.87
CA ASN A 115 -7.69 -0.44 19.19
C ASN A 115 -8.13 -1.86 19.60
N THR A 116 -9.20 -2.39 18.98
CA THR A 116 -9.59 -3.79 19.21
C THR A 116 -8.73 -4.74 18.36
N PRO A 117 -8.41 -5.95 18.87
CA PRO A 117 -7.63 -6.95 18.12
C PRO A 117 -8.25 -7.28 16.76
N GLU A 118 -9.55 -7.51 16.71
CA GLU A 118 -10.30 -7.85 15.49
C GLU A 118 -10.26 -6.69 14.47
N GLY A 119 -10.33 -5.46 14.97
CA GLY A 119 -10.22 -4.27 14.12
C GLY A 119 -8.83 -4.14 13.50
N ARG A 120 -7.77 -4.36 14.29
CA ARG A 120 -6.38 -4.33 13.78
C ARG A 120 -6.13 -5.44 12.77
N GLU A 121 -6.57 -6.66 13.07
CA GLU A 121 -6.45 -7.81 12.16
C GLU A 121 -7.15 -7.53 10.83
N GLY A 122 -8.40 -7.04 10.88
CA GLY A 122 -9.15 -6.69 9.69
C GLY A 122 -8.50 -5.59 8.87
N MET A 123 -7.93 -4.55 9.50
CA MET A 123 -7.20 -3.50 8.79
C MET A 123 -5.90 -4.01 8.18
N ALA A 124 -5.15 -4.84 8.91
CA ALA A 124 -3.94 -5.47 8.39
C ALA A 124 -4.23 -6.32 7.16
N LEU A 125 -5.33 -7.09 7.17
CA LEU A 125 -5.75 -7.89 6.02
C LEU A 125 -6.28 -7.03 4.86
N GLY A 126 -7.11 -6.01 5.17
CA GLY A 126 -7.78 -5.18 4.17
C GLY A 126 -6.82 -4.41 3.28
N GLN A 127 -5.73 -3.90 3.83
CA GLN A 127 -4.71 -3.18 3.05
C GLN A 127 -4.06 -4.05 1.96
N TYR A 128 -3.91 -5.37 2.16
CA TYR A 128 -3.29 -6.25 1.16
C TYR A 128 -4.12 -6.42 -0.10
N GLY A 129 -5.45 -6.48 0.04
CA GLY A 129 -6.35 -6.55 -1.11
C GLY A 129 -6.20 -5.39 -2.09
N ILE A 130 -5.75 -4.23 -1.60
CA ILE A 130 -5.55 -3.03 -2.40
C ILE A 130 -4.26 -3.13 -3.22
N PHE A 131 -3.19 -3.61 -2.61
CA PHE A 131 -1.84 -3.49 -3.18
C PHE A 131 -1.45 -4.64 -4.09
N GLN A 132 -2.05 -5.81 -3.94
CA GLN A 132 -1.92 -6.89 -4.92
C GLN A 132 -2.30 -6.42 -6.34
N CYS A 133 -3.20 -5.43 -6.44
CA CYS A 133 -3.63 -4.89 -7.72
C CYS A 133 -2.85 -3.63 -8.15
N ARG A 134 -2.26 -2.90 -7.21
CA ARG A 134 -1.54 -1.65 -7.47
C ARG A 134 -0.19 -1.86 -8.15
N SER A 135 0.49 -2.95 -7.83
CA SER A 135 1.75 -3.32 -8.47
C SER A 135 1.60 -3.68 -9.95
N TRP A 136 0.38 -3.96 -10.41
CA TRP A 136 0.14 -4.43 -11.77
C TRP A 136 -0.42 -3.37 -12.72
N ASN A 137 -1.13 -2.31 -12.29
CA ASN A 137 -1.72 -1.37 -13.27
C ASN A 137 -2.39 -0.10 -12.72
N CYS A 138 -2.05 0.47 -11.58
CA CYS A 138 -2.75 1.66 -11.10
C CYS A 138 -2.03 2.96 -11.48
N PRO A 139 -2.69 3.85 -12.27
CA PRO A 139 -2.09 5.09 -12.78
C PRO A 139 -2.17 6.27 -11.81
N LEU A 140 -2.10 6.07 -10.50
CA LEU A 140 -2.27 7.17 -9.52
C LEU A 140 -1.17 8.23 -9.53
N HIS A 141 -0.12 8.07 -10.33
CA HIS A 141 0.89 9.11 -10.56
C HIS A 141 1.41 9.14 -12.00
N GLY A 142 0.55 8.96 -12.98
CA GLY A 142 0.89 9.26 -14.38
C GLY A 142 1.94 8.36 -15.03
N THR A 143 2.33 7.26 -14.43
CA THR A 143 3.30 6.34 -15.00
C THR A 143 2.65 4.98 -15.24
N TYR A 144 2.27 4.74 -16.48
CA TYR A 144 1.82 3.42 -16.94
C TYR A 144 3.00 2.46 -16.96
N ILE A 145 3.05 1.48 -16.06
CA ILE A 145 3.84 0.27 -16.32
C ILE A 145 2.91 -0.72 -17.00
N ARG A 146 2.89 -0.65 -18.34
CA ARG A 146 2.31 -1.73 -19.14
C ARG A 146 3.32 -2.87 -19.11
N CYS A 147 3.07 -3.93 -18.30
CA CYS A 147 3.70 -5.22 -18.58
C CYS A 147 3.11 -5.71 -19.91
N GLY A 148 3.91 -5.59 -20.99
CA GLY A 148 3.60 -6.26 -22.24
C GLY A 148 3.64 -7.77 -22.01
N LEU A 149 2.54 -8.46 -22.30
CA LEU A 149 2.56 -9.84 -22.74
C LEU A 149 3.04 -9.88 -24.19
#